data_59fbad7ff4deca56df7fdbf818886a3c
#
_entry.id   59fbad7ff4deca56df7fdbf818886a3c
#
_cell.length_a   1.000
_cell.length_b   1.000
_cell.length_c   1.000
_cell.angle_alpha   90.00
_cell.angle_beta   90.00
_cell.angle_gamma   90.00
#
_symmetry.space_group_name_H-M   'P 1'
#
loop_
_entity.id
_entity.type
_entity.pdbx_description
1 polymer ?
#
loop_
_entity_poly.entity_id
_entity_poly.type
_entity_poly.pdbx_seq_one_letter_code
_entity_poly.pdbx_strand_id
1 'polypeptide(L)'
;MYSLDITQQNQVARERGATPHNSEVESVAVSRDGKYLATVDCLWSDLSRIILKFWHWSEETNNFILNTQVEFPHYQGVRSMCFQPIGPNQTVPLLLSVGNDKKAKLWQLEKSWSCVSCLSFRQLSATGGGWSSDGSVIGLSFGHL
;
A
#
# COMPACT_ATOMS: atom_id res chain seq x y z
N MET A 1 8.74 0.63 -23.17
CA MET A 1 7.97 -0.05 -22.11
C MET A 1 8.78 0.02 -20.83
N TYR A 2 8.28 0.67 -19.81
CA TYR A 2 8.97 0.77 -18.54
C TYR A 2 8.50 -0.36 -17.63
N SER A 3 9.42 -1.06 -16.98
CA SER A 3 9.11 -2.07 -15.98
C SER A 3 9.75 -1.67 -14.64
N LEU A 4 9.02 -1.80 -13.57
CA LEU A 4 9.50 -1.62 -12.20
C LEU A 4 9.56 -2.99 -11.53
N ASP A 5 10.75 -3.40 -11.13
CA ASP A 5 10.90 -4.60 -10.32
C ASP A 5 10.68 -4.26 -8.84
N ILE A 6 9.50 -4.62 -8.34
CA ILE A 6 9.06 -4.33 -6.97
C ILE A 6 9.72 -5.29 -5.97
N THR A 7 10.01 -6.50 -6.41
CA THR A 7 10.40 -7.59 -5.50
C THR A 7 11.90 -7.64 -5.24
N GLN A 8 12.74 -7.25 -6.19
CA GLN A 8 14.20 -7.26 -6.02
C GLN A 8 14.69 -6.35 -4.90
N GLN A 9 14.01 -5.25 -4.63
CA GLN A 9 14.38 -4.32 -3.56
C GLN A 9 14.14 -4.87 -2.15
N ASN A 10 13.46 -6.02 -2.04
CA ASN A 10 13.30 -6.75 -0.78
C ASN A 10 14.37 -7.80 -0.53
N GLN A 11 15.26 -8.04 -1.46
CA GLN A 11 16.29 -9.06 -1.31
C GLN A 11 17.41 -8.52 -0.40
N VAL A 12 17.35 -8.88 0.88
CA VAL A 12 18.53 -8.89 1.76
C VAL A 12 19.50 -9.91 1.17
N ALA A 13 20.80 -9.60 1.18
CA ALA A 13 21.85 -10.45 0.64
C ALA A 13 21.59 -11.95 0.93
N ARG A 14 21.43 -12.73 -0.12
CA ARG A 14 21.17 -14.17 -0.01
C ARG A 14 22.36 -14.85 0.60
N GLU A 15 22.16 -15.54 1.70
CA GLU A 15 23.12 -16.55 2.13
C GLU A 15 23.24 -17.61 1.02
N ARG A 16 24.46 -18.01 0.70
CA ARG A 16 24.73 -19.07 -0.29
C ARG A 16 23.97 -20.33 0.11
N GLY A 17 23.00 -20.76 -0.69
CA GLY A 17 22.21 -21.96 -0.47
C GLY A 17 20.74 -21.74 -0.06
N ALA A 18 20.29 -20.50 0.11
CA ALA A 18 18.87 -20.21 0.35
C ALA A 18 18.05 -20.48 -0.93
N THR A 19 16.94 -21.23 -0.80
CA THR A 19 15.95 -21.38 -1.86
C THR A 19 15.40 -20.01 -2.26
N PRO A 20 15.20 -19.72 -3.56
CA PRO A 20 14.61 -18.46 -3.97
C PRO A 20 13.23 -18.34 -3.36
N HIS A 21 13.03 -17.34 -2.50
CA HIS A 21 11.72 -17.01 -1.97
C HIS A 21 10.95 -16.31 -3.10
N ASN A 22 9.91 -16.95 -3.61
CA ASN A 22 9.01 -16.32 -4.56
C ASN A 22 8.18 -15.28 -3.81
N SER A 23 8.44 -14.02 -4.10
CA SER A 23 7.57 -12.92 -3.68
C SER A 23 6.59 -12.59 -4.81
N GLU A 24 5.36 -12.32 -4.45
CA GLU A 24 4.30 -11.97 -5.38
C GLU A 24 3.71 -10.62 -5.01
N VAL A 25 3.44 -9.80 -6.02
CA VAL A 25 2.73 -8.54 -5.83
C VAL A 25 1.23 -8.82 -5.80
N GLU A 26 0.61 -8.60 -4.65
CA GLU A 26 -0.81 -8.87 -4.45
C GLU A 26 -1.71 -7.69 -4.79
N SER A 27 -1.24 -6.47 -4.58
CA SER A 27 -2.06 -5.28 -4.74
C SER A 27 -1.23 -4.08 -5.18
N VAL A 28 -1.82 -3.24 -6.01
CA VAL A 28 -1.20 -2.03 -6.55
C VAL A 28 -2.23 -0.90 -6.56
N ALA A 29 -1.80 0.28 -6.18
CA ALA A 29 -2.56 1.52 -6.32
C ALA A 29 -1.67 2.63 -6.87
N VAL A 30 -2.22 3.44 -7.76
CA VAL A 30 -1.51 4.61 -8.36
C VAL A 30 -2.32 5.86 -8.05
N SER A 31 -1.64 6.93 -7.66
CA SER A 31 -2.30 8.22 -7.47
C SER A 31 -2.78 8.79 -8.81
N ARG A 32 -3.85 9.59 -8.76
CA ARG A 32 -4.49 10.14 -9.96
C ARG A 32 -3.54 10.98 -10.83
N ASP A 33 -2.59 11.67 -10.21
CA ASP A 33 -1.57 12.48 -10.90
C ASP A 33 -0.35 11.65 -11.38
N GLY A 34 -0.33 10.34 -11.09
CA GLY A 34 0.77 9.44 -11.45
C GLY A 34 2.07 9.62 -10.64
N LYS A 35 2.07 10.47 -9.62
CA LYS A 35 3.29 10.77 -8.85
C LYS A 35 3.62 9.74 -7.77
N TYR A 36 2.61 9.04 -7.29
CA TYR A 36 2.76 8.07 -6.20
C TYR A 36 2.21 6.71 -6.59
N LEU A 37 2.91 5.68 -6.14
CA LEU A 37 2.57 4.28 -6.31
C LEU A 37 2.63 3.61 -4.94
N ALA A 38 1.67 2.76 -4.64
CA ALA A 38 1.69 1.86 -3.51
C ALA A 38 1.58 0.42 -3.98
N THR A 39 2.41 -0.46 -3.43
CA THR A 39 2.42 -1.88 -3.78
C THR A 39 2.44 -2.73 -2.52
N VAL A 40 1.73 -3.84 -2.55
CA VAL A 40 1.79 -4.87 -1.50
C VAL A 40 2.37 -6.13 -2.09
N ASP A 41 3.45 -6.60 -1.51
CA ASP A 41 4.03 -7.88 -1.85
C ASP A 41 4.03 -8.84 -0.66
N CYS A 42 3.85 -10.11 -0.96
CA CYS A 42 3.82 -11.20 0.01
C CYS A 42 4.89 -12.22 -0.35
N LEU A 43 5.55 -12.78 0.66
CA LEU A 43 6.45 -13.91 0.49
C LEU A 43 5.66 -15.22 0.66
N TRP A 44 5.58 -16.02 -0.40
CA TRP A 44 4.85 -17.29 -0.41
C TRP A 44 5.32 -18.32 0.63
N SER A 45 6.60 -18.32 0.94
CA SER A 45 7.18 -19.24 1.93
C SER A 45 6.85 -18.87 3.37
N ASP A 46 6.44 -17.65 3.60
CA ASP A 46 6.09 -17.13 4.91
C ASP A 46 4.94 -16.12 4.75
N LEU A 47 3.70 -16.62 4.85
CA LEU A 47 2.48 -15.80 4.82
C LEU A 47 2.47 -14.68 5.88
N SER A 48 3.44 -14.71 6.80
CA SER A 48 3.64 -13.66 7.79
C SER A 48 4.35 -12.42 7.22
N ARG A 49 4.98 -12.49 6.04
CA ARG A 49 5.71 -11.35 5.47
C ARG A 49 4.92 -10.64 4.37
N ILE A 50 4.10 -9.72 4.81
CA ILE A 50 3.35 -8.80 3.95
C ILE A 50 4.01 -7.42 4.07
N ILE A 51 4.40 -6.85 2.94
CA ILE A 51 5.13 -5.59 2.89
C ILE A 51 4.39 -4.61 2.01
N LEU A 52 4.04 -3.46 2.60
CA LEU A 52 3.51 -2.31 1.87
C LEU A 52 4.67 -1.37 1.55
N LYS A 53 4.83 -1.06 0.28
CA LYS A 53 5.84 -0.13 -0.21
C LYS A 53 5.19 1.07 -0.85
N PHE A 54 5.72 2.23 -0.56
CA PHE A 54 5.34 3.50 -1.17
C PHE A 54 6.48 4.02 -2.05
N TRP A 55 6.13 4.40 -3.26
CA TRP A 55 7.05 4.85 -4.29
C TRP A 55 6.65 6.25 -4.74
N HIS A 56 7.61 7.04 -5.18
CA HIS A 56 7.36 8.31 -5.84
C HIS A 56 8.02 8.34 -7.22
N TRP A 57 7.38 9.02 -8.14
CA TRP A 57 7.92 9.21 -9.48
C TRP A 57 9.10 10.18 -9.46
N SER A 58 10.21 9.81 -10.08
CA SER A 58 11.38 10.65 -10.28
C SER A 58 11.55 10.97 -11.77
N GLU A 59 11.52 12.24 -12.12
CA GLU A 59 11.76 12.70 -13.48
C GLU A 59 13.22 12.52 -13.89
N GLU A 60 14.15 12.60 -12.93
CA GLU A 60 15.58 12.42 -13.19
C GLU A 60 15.91 11.01 -13.68
N THR A 61 15.34 9.99 -13.04
CA THR A 61 15.55 8.59 -13.40
C THR A 61 14.49 8.06 -14.34
N ASN A 62 13.41 8.81 -14.55
CA ASN A 62 12.25 8.41 -15.33
C ASN A 62 11.66 7.07 -14.84
N ASN A 63 11.58 6.91 -13.52
CA ASN A 63 11.11 5.69 -12.87
C ASN A 63 10.57 6.00 -11.46
N PHE A 64 9.91 5.03 -10.86
CA PHE A 64 9.53 5.09 -9.46
C PHE A 64 10.69 4.76 -8.54
N ILE A 65 10.83 5.54 -7.47
CA ILE A 65 11.85 5.36 -6.43
C ILE A 65 11.13 5.02 -5.12
N LEU A 66 11.64 4.01 -4.42
CA LEU A 66 11.13 3.61 -3.11
C LEU A 66 11.33 4.73 -2.09
N ASN A 67 10.25 5.14 -1.43
CA ASN A 67 10.26 6.11 -0.34
C ASN A 67 10.15 5.43 1.02
N THR A 68 9.15 4.58 1.21
CA THR A 68 8.83 3.96 2.50
C THR A 68 8.44 2.50 2.33
N GLN A 69 8.90 1.68 3.24
CA GLN A 69 8.55 0.28 3.35
C GLN A 69 7.96 0.00 4.73
N VAL A 70 6.78 -0.61 4.78
CA VAL A 70 6.09 -0.96 6.02
C VAL A 70 5.90 -2.47 6.08
N GLU A 71 6.50 -3.11 7.07
CA GLU A 71 6.25 -4.51 7.37
C GLU A 71 4.93 -4.65 8.15
N PHE A 72 4.14 -5.66 7.82
CA PHE A 72 2.86 -5.94 8.46
C PHE A 72 1.90 -4.72 8.48
N PRO A 73 1.55 -4.14 7.32
CA PRO A 73 0.62 -3.02 7.29
C PRO A 73 -0.76 -3.41 7.83
N HIS A 74 -1.16 -4.65 7.58
CA HIS A 74 -2.35 -5.29 8.10
C HIS A 74 -2.07 -6.74 8.47
N TYR A 75 -2.69 -7.23 9.51
CA TYR A 75 -2.67 -8.65 9.83
C TYR A 75 -3.52 -9.43 8.83
N GLN A 76 -3.01 -10.55 8.32
CA GLN A 76 -3.64 -11.40 7.30
C GLN A 76 -3.80 -10.77 5.90
N GLY A 77 -3.12 -9.69 5.59
CA GLY A 77 -3.06 -9.15 4.24
C GLY A 77 -3.89 -7.90 3.99
N VAL A 78 -3.63 -7.29 2.85
CA VAL A 78 -4.30 -6.09 2.37
C VAL A 78 -5.34 -6.47 1.31
N ARG A 79 -6.59 -6.08 1.53
CA ARG A 79 -7.69 -6.38 0.61
C ARG A 79 -7.80 -5.38 -0.52
N SER A 80 -7.68 -4.10 -0.20
CA SER A 80 -7.74 -3.02 -1.20
C SER A 80 -6.97 -1.80 -0.74
N MET A 81 -6.53 -1.01 -1.72
CA MET A 81 -5.88 0.28 -1.50
C MET A 81 -6.38 1.30 -2.52
N CYS A 82 -6.53 2.54 -2.09
CA CYS A 82 -6.82 3.65 -2.98
C CYS A 82 -6.24 4.96 -2.45
N PHE A 83 -5.61 5.71 -3.35
CA PHE A 83 -5.17 7.07 -3.06
C PHE A 83 -6.35 8.03 -3.02
N GLN A 84 -6.26 9.02 -2.12
CA GLN A 84 -7.18 10.15 -2.13
C GLN A 84 -7.06 10.89 -3.47
N PRO A 85 -8.18 11.20 -4.14
CA PRO A 85 -8.17 12.11 -5.27
C PRO A 85 -7.72 13.49 -4.80
N ILE A 86 -6.56 13.94 -5.29
CA ILE A 86 -6.00 15.24 -4.91
C ILE A 86 -6.63 16.31 -5.77
N GLY A 87 -7.30 17.26 -5.12
CA GLY A 87 -7.74 18.51 -5.73
C GLY A 87 -6.57 19.52 -5.85
N PRO A 88 -6.75 20.59 -6.63
CA PRO A 88 -5.68 21.57 -6.88
C PRO A 88 -5.14 22.28 -5.62
N ASN A 89 -5.89 22.24 -4.53
CA ASN A 89 -5.53 22.90 -3.25
C ASN A 89 -5.01 21.93 -2.19
N GLN A 90 -4.89 20.65 -2.51
CA GLN A 90 -4.49 19.61 -1.55
C GLN A 90 -3.05 19.18 -1.82
N THR A 91 -2.18 19.43 -0.85
CA THR A 91 -0.73 19.26 -1.00
C THR A 91 -0.21 17.95 -0.38
N VAL A 92 -0.98 17.32 0.50
CA VAL A 92 -0.54 16.14 1.22
C VAL A 92 -1.28 14.90 0.70
N PRO A 93 -0.57 13.94 0.11
CA PRO A 93 -1.18 12.71 -0.37
C PRO A 93 -1.59 11.79 0.80
N LEU A 94 -2.77 11.20 0.67
CA LEU A 94 -3.29 10.16 1.56
C LEU A 94 -3.56 8.88 0.80
N LEU A 95 -3.32 7.74 1.44
CA LEU A 95 -3.72 6.42 0.98
C LEU A 95 -4.67 5.79 1.99
N LEU A 96 -5.76 5.23 1.53
CA LEU A 96 -6.63 4.34 2.29
C LEU A 96 -6.25 2.90 1.98
N SER A 97 -5.99 2.10 3.02
CA SER A 97 -5.86 0.64 2.90
C SER A 97 -6.91 -0.07 3.74
N VAL A 98 -7.44 -1.15 3.20
CA VAL A 98 -8.41 -2.02 3.89
C VAL A 98 -7.79 -3.41 4.02
N GLY A 99 -7.75 -3.94 5.23
CA GLY A 99 -7.12 -5.21 5.53
C GLY A 99 -8.10 -6.34 5.85
N ASN A 100 -7.59 -7.56 5.83
CA ASN A 100 -8.31 -8.75 6.28
C ASN A 100 -8.42 -8.82 7.81
N ASP A 101 -7.74 -7.92 8.51
CA ASP A 101 -7.71 -7.79 9.97
C ASP A 101 -8.85 -6.94 10.55
N LYS A 102 -9.93 -6.74 9.80
CA LYS A 102 -11.11 -5.94 10.19
C LYS A 102 -10.81 -4.45 10.38
N LYS A 103 -9.71 -3.97 9.81
CA LYS A 103 -9.25 -2.59 9.94
C LYS A 103 -9.13 -1.90 8.60
N ALA A 104 -9.38 -0.61 8.61
CA ALA A 104 -8.98 0.29 7.54
C ALA A 104 -7.96 1.30 8.10
N LYS A 105 -6.95 1.61 7.33
CA LYS A 105 -5.88 2.53 7.75
C LYS A 105 -5.71 3.67 6.75
N LEU A 106 -5.44 4.84 7.29
CA LEU A 106 -5.04 6.00 6.52
C LEU A 106 -3.54 6.23 6.68
N TRP A 107 -2.89 6.40 5.56
CA TRP A 107 -1.46 6.68 5.47
C TRP A 107 -1.27 8.07 4.88
N GLN A 108 -0.33 8.80 5.42
CA GLN A 108 0.00 10.17 5.02
C GLN A 108 1.48 10.29 4.74
N LEU A 109 1.82 11.03 3.68
CA LEU A 109 3.19 11.38 3.38
C LEU A 109 3.55 12.73 4.04
N GLU A 110 4.63 12.67 4.82
CA GLU A 110 5.39 13.87 5.21
C GLU A 110 6.78 13.78 4.56
N LYS A 111 7.80 13.35 5.28
CA LYS A 111 9.09 12.94 4.69
C LYS A 111 9.04 11.47 4.27
N SER A 112 8.34 10.66 5.03
CA SER A 112 8.01 9.28 4.79
C SER A 112 6.53 9.03 5.02
N TRP A 113 6.03 7.89 4.54
CA TRP A 113 4.64 7.50 4.77
C TRP A 113 4.47 6.90 6.16
N SER A 114 3.44 7.33 6.87
CA SER A 114 3.08 6.79 8.18
C SER A 114 1.58 6.62 8.32
N CYS A 115 1.17 5.67 9.17
CA CYS A 115 -0.24 5.46 9.49
C CYS A 115 -0.70 6.56 10.45
N VAL A 116 -1.64 7.37 10.01
CA VAL A 116 -2.19 8.49 10.81
C VAL A 116 -3.54 8.18 11.43
N SER A 117 -4.24 7.17 10.93
CA SER A 117 -5.53 6.74 11.48
C SER A 117 -5.77 5.25 11.24
N CYS A 118 -6.38 4.60 12.21
CA CYS A 118 -6.82 3.20 12.13
C CYS A 118 -8.29 3.11 12.54
N LEU A 119 -9.10 2.60 11.63
CA LEU A 119 -10.54 2.55 11.75
C LEU A 119 -11.04 1.10 11.82
N SER A 120 -12.01 0.84 12.68
CA SER A 120 -12.70 -0.44 12.79
C SER A 120 -14.16 -0.22 13.16
N PHE A 121 -15.03 -1.17 12.83
CA PHE A 121 -16.44 -1.06 13.17
C PHE A 121 -16.98 -2.40 13.69
N ARG A 122 -17.36 -2.42 14.97
CA ARG A 122 -18.08 -3.53 15.65
C ARG A 122 -17.52 -4.94 15.38
N GLN A 123 -16.21 -5.09 15.25
CA GLN A 123 -15.57 -6.37 14.92
C GLN A 123 -16.01 -6.99 13.58
N LEU A 124 -16.67 -6.22 12.73
CA LEU A 124 -17.04 -6.65 11.39
C LEU A 124 -15.82 -6.58 10.45
N SER A 125 -15.81 -7.46 9.47
CA SER A 125 -14.77 -7.43 8.44
C SER A 125 -14.95 -6.23 7.52
N ALA A 126 -13.91 -5.46 7.33
CA ALA A 126 -13.89 -4.42 6.33
C ALA A 126 -13.89 -5.08 4.94
N THR A 127 -14.90 -4.84 4.14
CA THR A 127 -15.10 -5.47 2.84
C THR A 127 -14.64 -4.61 1.68
N GLY A 128 -14.57 -3.31 1.88
CA GLY A 128 -14.06 -2.37 0.90
C GLY A 128 -14.02 -0.95 1.41
N GLY A 129 -13.36 -0.09 0.67
CA GLY A 129 -13.28 1.33 0.98
C GLY A 129 -12.98 2.14 -0.27
N GLY A 130 -13.34 3.40 -0.24
CA GLY A 130 -13.11 4.32 -1.34
C GLY A 130 -13.26 5.77 -0.93
N TRP A 131 -12.88 6.65 -1.83
CA TRP A 131 -12.97 8.09 -1.67
C TRP A 131 -14.08 8.66 -2.55
N SER A 132 -14.69 9.75 -2.08
CA SER A 132 -15.50 10.61 -2.96
C SER A 132 -14.62 11.20 -4.06
N SER A 133 -15.21 11.62 -5.15
CA SER A 133 -14.49 12.16 -6.32
C SER A 133 -13.65 13.40 -6.01
N ASP A 134 -14.06 14.18 -5.02
CA ASP A 134 -13.36 15.36 -4.50
C ASP A 134 -12.38 15.05 -3.36
N GLY A 135 -12.31 13.79 -2.91
CA GLY A 135 -11.42 13.35 -1.83
C GLY A 135 -11.83 13.80 -0.42
N SER A 136 -12.99 14.40 -0.24
CA SER A 136 -13.43 14.94 1.05
C SER A 136 -14.04 13.90 1.98
N VAL A 137 -14.56 12.79 1.44
CA VAL A 137 -15.26 11.75 2.19
C VAL A 137 -14.68 10.38 1.90
N ILE A 138 -14.56 9.56 2.94
CA ILE A 138 -14.24 8.15 2.84
C ILE A 138 -15.51 7.33 3.08
N GLY A 139 -15.81 6.41 2.17
CA GLY A 139 -16.78 5.35 2.35
C GLY A 139 -16.09 4.06 2.76
N LEU A 140 -16.57 3.40 3.82
CA LEU A 140 -16.11 2.09 4.25
C LEU A 140 -17.30 1.14 4.32
N SER A 141 -17.15 -0.05 3.77
CA SER A 141 -18.13 -1.11 3.91
C SER A 141 -17.62 -2.19 4.85
N PHE A 142 -18.52 -2.66 5.71
CA PHE A 142 -18.26 -3.72 6.67
C PHE A 142 -19.33 -4.80 6.55
N GLY A 143 -18.95 -6.05 6.73
CA GLY A 143 -19.87 -7.17 6.65
C GLY A 143 -19.38 -8.41 7.37
N HIS A 144 -20.24 -9.39 7.45
CA HIS A 144 -19.86 -10.73 7.87
C HIS A 144 -19.28 -11.48 6.65
N LEU A 145 -18.18 -12.10 6.85
CA LEU A 145 -17.61 -13.03 5.89
C LEU A 145 -18.23 -14.41 6.08
#